data_bf40de01cd39fb2d683bf58ee054169f
#
_entry.id   bf40de01cd39fb2d683bf58ee054169f
#
_cell.length_a   1.000
_cell.length_b   1.000
_cell.length_c   1.000
_cell.angle_alpha   90.00
_cell.angle_beta   90.00
_cell.angle_gamma   90.00
#
_symmetry.space_group_name_H-M   'P 1'
#
loop_
_entity.id
_entity.type
_entity.pdbx_description
1 polymer ?
#
loop_
_entity_poly.entity_id
_entity_poly.type
_entity_poly.pdbx_seq_one_letter_code
_entity_poly.pdbx_strand_id
1 'polypeptide(L)'
;MSLREILLVRRLRERDEKAFKELIATHGDQIYNLLYRMIGNQEEAKDLAQEVFITVFKSIDQFRGDSKLSTWLYRVAANHCKNRIKYLARRHDRSTTELDDAAERHAAGQGASPIGAGHIEGPDRVLEGVELERTVQAAIAELEEDHRLVVVLRDIEELSYEEICEITGLPEGTVKSRLHRARSALKEKLEKSQR
;
A
#
# COMPACT_ATOMS: atom_id res chain seq x y z
N MET A 1 8.73 -20.55 -5.65
CA MET A 1 8.71 -20.57 -4.15
C MET A 1 9.98 -21.19 -3.61
N SER A 2 10.59 -20.62 -2.58
CA SER A 2 11.72 -21.23 -1.85
C SER A 2 11.25 -22.35 -0.92
N LEU A 3 12.15 -23.25 -0.54
CA LEU A 3 11.85 -24.33 0.43
C LEU A 3 11.32 -23.76 1.76
N ARG A 4 11.93 -22.66 2.23
CA ARG A 4 11.52 -21.94 3.45
C ARG A 4 10.06 -21.45 3.33
N GLU A 5 9.70 -20.89 2.19
CA GLU A 5 8.34 -20.40 1.93
C GLU A 5 7.32 -21.53 1.90
N ILE A 6 7.67 -22.68 1.29
CA ILE A 6 6.81 -23.88 1.28
C ILE A 6 6.53 -24.37 2.70
N LEU A 7 7.57 -24.45 3.54
CA LEU A 7 7.43 -24.87 4.94
C LEU A 7 6.59 -23.87 5.75
N LEU A 8 6.79 -22.58 5.53
CA LEU A 8 5.99 -21.51 6.16
C LEU A 8 4.51 -21.67 5.79
N VAL A 9 4.19 -21.80 4.51
CA VAL A 9 2.80 -21.97 4.03
C VAL A 9 2.16 -23.22 4.62
N ARG A 10 2.87 -24.33 4.71
CA ARG A 10 2.36 -25.55 5.36
C ARG A 10 1.97 -25.29 6.82
N ARG A 11 2.86 -24.69 7.61
CA ARG A 11 2.60 -24.35 9.02
C ARG A 11 1.44 -23.34 9.15
N LEU A 12 1.33 -22.38 8.24
CA LEU A 12 0.21 -21.44 8.20
C LEU A 12 -1.14 -22.14 7.99
N ARG A 13 -1.19 -23.17 7.13
CA ARG A 13 -2.39 -23.99 6.92
C ARG A 13 -2.74 -24.84 8.15
N GLU A 14 -1.73 -25.27 8.90
CA GLU A 14 -1.89 -25.97 10.19
C GLU A 14 -2.31 -25.01 11.33
N ARG A 15 -2.52 -23.70 11.01
CA ARG A 15 -2.89 -22.65 11.99
C ARG A 15 -1.85 -22.43 13.09
N ASP A 16 -0.57 -22.70 12.79
CA ASP A 16 0.54 -22.47 13.71
C ASP A 16 0.68 -20.95 13.99
N GLU A 17 0.46 -20.55 15.25
CA GLU A 17 0.55 -19.16 15.70
C GLU A 17 1.94 -18.55 15.46
N LYS A 18 3.01 -19.35 15.62
CA LYS A 18 4.39 -18.87 15.40
C LYS A 18 4.63 -18.61 13.92
N ALA A 19 4.04 -19.40 13.02
CA ALA A 19 4.11 -19.17 11.59
C ALA A 19 3.39 -17.87 11.18
N PHE A 20 2.27 -17.53 11.81
CA PHE A 20 1.59 -16.25 11.59
C PHE A 20 2.39 -15.07 12.13
N LYS A 21 3.02 -15.19 13.30
CA LYS A 21 3.94 -14.15 13.80
C LYS A 21 5.14 -13.95 12.86
N GLU A 22 5.71 -15.04 12.32
CA GLU A 22 6.78 -14.99 11.34
C GLU A 22 6.32 -14.30 10.04
N LEU A 23 5.12 -14.62 9.54
CA LEU A 23 4.54 -13.97 8.37
C LEU A 23 4.39 -12.46 8.55
N ILE A 24 3.78 -12.04 9.68
CA ILE A 24 3.57 -10.62 9.99
C ILE A 24 4.91 -9.90 10.16
N ALA A 25 5.87 -10.49 10.87
CA ALA A 25 7.20 -9.92 11.03
C ALA A 25 7.96 -9.77 9.71
N THR A 26 7.72 -10.66 8.74
CA THR A 26 8.42 -10.62 7.45
C THR A 26 7.75 -9.66 6.45
N HIS A 27 6.42 -9.58 6.45
CA HIS A 27 5.65 -8.87 5.40
C HIS A 27 4.81 -7.71 5.93
N GLY A 28 4.76 -7.51 7.26
CA GLY A 28 3.89 -6.52 7.89
C GLY A 28 4.17 -5.11 7.40
N ASP A 29 5.44 -4.71 7.41
CA ASP A 29 5.85 -3.37 6.99
C ASP A 29 5.57 -3.11 5.50
N GLN A 30 5.82 -4.09 4.65
CA GLN A 30 5.54 -3.99 3.21
C GLN A 30 4.03 -3.80 2.95
N ILE A 31 3.20 -4.61 3.59
CA ILE A 31 1.74 -4.51 3.46
C ILE A 31 1.25 -3.18 4.04
N TYR A 32 1.71 -2.78 5.21
CA TYR A 32 1.37 -1.48 5.79
C TYR A 32 1.75 -0.32 4.87
N ASN A 33 2.97 -0.33 4.32
CA ASN A 33 3.44 0.71 3.42
C ASN A 33 2.57 0.84 2.16
N LEU A 34 2.24 -0.29 1.51
CA LEU A 34 1.30 -0.30 0.38
C LEU A 34 -0.03 0.36 0.79
N LEU A 35 -0.62 -0.06 1.91
CA LEU A 35 -1.91 0.44 2.38
C LEU A 35 -1.85 1.93 2.70
N TYR A 36 -0.79 2.38 3.38
CA TYR A 36 -0.58 3.80 3.69
C TYR A 36 -0.42 4.65 2.42
N ARG A 37 0.40 4.19 1.45
CA ARG A 37 0.57 4.89 0.17
C ARG A 37 -0.75 4.99 -0.61
N MET A 38 -1.60 3.97 -0.51
CA MET A 38 -2.89 3.94 -1.19
C MET A 38 -3.95 4.83 -0.53
N ILE A 39 -4.01 4.88 0.80
CA ILE A 39 -5.08 5.53 1.57
C ILE A 39 -4.68 6.95 2.03
N GLY A 40 -3.39 7.17 2.35
CA GLY A 40 -2.87 8.44 2.82
C GLY A 40 -3.13 8.74 4.31
N ASN A 41 -3.82 7.85 5.04
CA ASN A 41 -4.09 7.99 6.46
C ASN A 41 -3.49 6.82 7.24
N GLN A 42 -2.67 7.12 8.27
CA GLN A 42 -1.92 6.11 9.03
C GLN A 42 -2.83 5.19 9.84
N GLU A 43 -3.82 5.74 10.52
CA GLU A 43 -4.71 4.94 11.38
C GLU A 43 -5.58 4.00 10.52
N GLU A 44 -6.16 4.51 9.45
CA GLU A 44 -6.89 3.69 8.47
C GLU A 44 -6.00 2.61 7.85
N ALA A 45 -4.73 2.92 7.58
CA ALA A 45 -3.79 1.93 7.03
C ALA A 45 -3.44 0.85 8.04
N LYS A 46 -3.28 1.18 9.33
CA LYS A 46 -3.05 0.21 10.42
C LYS A 46 -4.24 -0.72 10.59
N ASP A 47 -5.44 -0.16 10.66
CA ASP A 47 -6.67 -0.94 10.80
C ASP A 47 -6.86 -1.87 9.60
N LEU A 48 -6.64 -1.35 8.40
CA LEU A 48 -6.74 -2.14 7.19
C LEU A 48 -5.67 -3.24 7.10
N ALA A 49 -4.44 -2.99 7.59
CA ALA A 49 -3.40 -4.01 7.67
C ALA A 49 -3.83 -5.18 8.57
N GLN A 50 -4.47 -4.90 9.71
CA GLN A 50 -5.02 -5.94 10.57
C GLN A 50 -6.11 -6.75 9.85
N GLU A 51 -7.04 -6.08 9.15
CA GLU A 51 -8.09 -6.75 8.36
C GLU A 51 -7.49 -7.64 7.26
N VAL A 52 -6.42 -7.18 6.59
CA VAL A 52 -5.68 -7.95 5.58
C VAL A 52 -5.12 -9.22 6.22
N PHE A 53 -4.41 -9.13 7.35
CA PHE A 53 -3.83 -10.32 8.00
C PHE A 53 -4.89 -11.26 8.58
N ILE A 54 -6.02 -10.76 9.06
CA ILE A 54 -7.17 -11.59 9.43
C ILE A 54 -7.72 -12.33 8.20
N THR A 55 -7.84 -11.66 7.07
CA THR A 55 -8.28 -12.29 5.80
C THR A 55 -7.28 -13.35 5.33
N VAL A 56 -5.99 -13.05 5.41
CA VAL A 56 -4.90 -14.01 5.11
C VAL A 56 -5.01 -15.24 6.01
N PHE A 57 -5.19 -15.06 7.32
CA PHE A 57 -5.39 -16.16 8.26
C PHE A 57 -6.58 -17.04 7.88
N LYS A 58 -7.69 -16.44 7.48
CA LYS A 58 -8.91 -17.17 7.10
C LYS A 58 -8.79 -17.87 5.74
N SER A 59 -8.02 -17.30 4.80
CA SER A 59 -8.00 -17.73 3.39
C SER A 59 -6.69 -18.37 2.94
N ILE A 60 -5.75 -18.66 3.85
CA ILE A 60 -4.43 -19.24 3.50
C ILE A 60 -4.58 -20.62 2.78
N ASP A 61 -5.64 -21.35 3.04
CA ASP A 61 -5.93 -22.63 2.37
C ASP A 61 -6.20 -22.44 0.87
N GLN A 62 -6.61 -21.23 0.43
CA GLN A 62 -6.85 -20.89 -0.97
C GLN A 62 -5.55 -20.51 -1.72
N PHE A 63 -4.46 -20.28 -1.01
CA PHE A 63 -3.17 -20.05 -1.64
C PHE A 63 -2.64 -21.33 -2.27
N ARG A 64 -2.59 -21.39 -3.61
CA ARG A 64 -2.21 -22.61 -4.35
C ARG A 64 -0.70 -22.78 -4.54
N GLY A 65 0.09 -21.74 -4.33
CA GLY A 65 1.54 -21.74 -4.59
C GLY A 65 1.92 -21.47 -6.05
N ASP A 66 0.97 -21.00 -6.86
CA ASP A 66 1.20 -20.65 -8.26
C ASP A 66 2.01 -19.35 -8.41
N SER A 67 2.07 -18.54 -7.35
CA SER A 67 2.87 -17.30 -7.23
C SER A 67 3.71 -17.31 -5.97
N LYS A 68 4.54 -16.27 -5.76
CA LYS A 68 5.18 -16.05 -4.45
C LYS A 68 4.12 -15.71 -3.41
N LEU A 69 4.38 -16.07 -2.15
CA LEU A 69 3.48 -15.73 -1.04
C LEU A 69 3.30 -14.20 -0.92
N SER A 70 4.39 -13.42 -1.09
CA SER A 70 4.35 -11.96 -1.10
C SER A 70 3.41 -11.40 -2.17
N THR A 71 3.45 -11.91 -3.40
CA THR A 71 2.55 -11.51 -4.50
C THR A 71 1.08 -11.75 -4.14
N TRP A 72 0.79 -12.90 -3.53
CA TRP A 72 -0.56 -13.20 -3.06
C TRP A 72 -1.00 -12.26 -1.93
N LEU A 73 -0.12 -11.94 -0.97
CA LEU A 73 -0.40 -10.96 0.09
C LEU A 73 -0.69 -9.57 -0.49
N TYR A 74 0.11 -9.10 -1.43
CA TYR A 74 -0.14 -7.83 -2.13
C TYR A 74 -1.49 -7.81 -2.85
N ARG A 75 -1.89 -8.92 -3.48
CA ARG A 75 -3.21 -9.05 -4.11
C ARG A 75 -4.34 -8.92 -3.09
N VAL A 76 -4.23 -9.58 -1.93
CA VAL A 76 -5.21 -9.44 -0.84
C VAL A 76 -5.27 -7.99 -0.37
N ALA A 77 -4.12 -7.37 -0.10
CA ALA A 77 -4.02 -5.99 0.35
C ALA A 77 -4.60 -4.99 -0.67
N ALA A 78 -4.28 -5.14 -1.97
CA ALA A 78 -4.81 -4.30 -3.04
C ALA A 78 -6.34 -4.38 -3.13
N ASN A 79 -6.92 -5.57 -2.97
CA ASN A 79 -8.38 -5.75 -2.95
C ASN A 79 -9.02 -5.05 -1.74
N HIS A 80 -8.41 -5.16 -0.55
CA HIS A 80 -8.87 -4.44 0.63
C HIS A 80 -8.79 -2.93 0.44
N CYS A 81 -7.69 -2.40 -0.14
CA CYS A 81 -7.57 -0.99 -0.48
C CYS A 81 -8.70 -0.50 -1.38
N LYS A 82 -8.95 -1.21 -2.51
CA LYS A 82 -10.01 -0.84 -3.45
C LYS A 82 -11.37 -0.77 -2.77
N ASN A 83 -11.68 -1.74 -1.94
CA ASN A 83 -12.95 -1.77 -1.20
C ASN A 83 -13.04 -0.61 -0.18
N ARG A 84 -11.95 -0.32 0.54
CA ARG A 84 -11.90 0.77 1.53
C ARG A 84 -12.04 2.14 0.86
N ILE A 85 -11.32 2.39 -0.23
CA ILE A 85 -11.43 3.65 -0.98
C ILE A 85 -12.86 3.88 -1.48
N LYS A 86 -13.50 2.85 -2.05
CA LYS A 86 -14.90 2.93 -2.47
C LYS A 86 -15.88 3.14 -1.32
N TYR A 87 -15.59 2.59 -0.15
CA TYR A 87 -16.39 2.81 1.06
C TYR A 87 -16.27 4.25 1.54
N LEU A 88 -15.04 4.77 1.64
CA LEU A 88 -14.78 6.14 2.09
C LEU A 88 -15.39 7.18 1.13
N ALA A 89 -15.27 6.97 -0.19
CA ALA A 89 -15.88 7.85 -1.19
C ALA A 89 -17.42 7.91 -0.99
N ARG A 90 -18.08 6.76 -0.84
CA ARG A 90 -19.54 6.70 -0.61
C ARG A 90 -19.97 7.35 0.71
N ARG A 91 -19.14 7.25 1.74
CA ARG A 91 -19.42 7.90 3.03
C ARG A 91 -19.30 9.40 2.92
N HIS A 92 -18.29 9.89 2.19
CA HIS A 92 -18.11 11.32 1.93
C HIS A 92 -19.30 11.90 1.16
N ASP A 93 -19.75 11.24 0.09
CA ASP A 93 -20.91 11.67 -0.70
C ASP A 93 -22.20 11.77 0.15
N ARG A 94 -22.41 10.82 1.06
CA ARG A 94 -23.58 10.85 1.97
C ARG A 94 -23.47 11.97 3.01
N SER A 95 -22.27 12.20 3.58
CA SER A 95 -22.04 13.30 4.55
C SER A 95 -22.25 14.68 3.90
N THR A 96 -21.89 14.84 2.63
CA THR A 96 -22.09 16.09 1.90
C THR A 96 -23.58 16.35 1.61
N THR A 97 -24.41 15.30 1.59
CA THR A 97 -25.87 15.44 1.38
C THR A 97 -26.61 15.74 2.70
N GLU A 98 -26.03 15.45 3.86
CA GLU A 98 -26.69 15.60 5.17
C GLU A 98 -26.16 16.75 6.03
N LEU A 99 -25.07 17.45 5.66
CA LEU A 99 -24.44 18.50 6.46
C LEU A 99 -23.89 19.63 5.58
N ASP A 100 -24.75 20.61 5.32
CA ASP A 100 -24.34 22.02 5.33
C ASP A 100 -24.02 22.39 6.78
N ASP A 101 -22.80 22.20 7.22
CA ASP A 101 -22.12 22.74 8.39
C ASP A 101 -21.17 21.69 9.01
N ALA A 102 -19.92 21.81 8.69
CA ALA A 102 -18.73 21.55 9.48
C ALA A 102 -17.56 21.08 8.59
N ALA A 103 -16.87 22.05 8.05
CA ALA A 103 -15.53 21.84 7.48
C ALA A 103 -14.56 21.46 8.60
N GLU A 104 -14.35 20.18 8.84
CA GLU A 104 -13.16 19.71 9.53
C GLU A 104 -12.25 18.99 8.56
N ARG A 105 -11.30 19.79 8.09
CA ARG A 105 -10.07 19.28 7.43
C ARG A 105 -9.31 18.52 8.47
N HIS A 106 -9.30 17.20 8.37
CA HIS A 106 -8.39 16.39 9.15
C HIS A 106 -6.97 16.62 8.61
N ALA A 107 -6.25 17.44 9.35
CA ALA A 107 -4.84 17.67 9.18
C ALA A 107 -4.07 16.34 9.20
N ALA A 108 -3.13 16.24 8.26
CA ALA A 108 -2.19 15.14 8.16
C ALA A 108 -1.61 14.77 9.52
N GLY A 109 -1.89 13.55 9.96
CA GLY A 109 -1.34 12.99 11.19
C GLY A 109 0.19 12.94 11.11
N GLN A 110 0.83 13.39 12.16
CA GLN A 110 2.28 13.40 12.37
C GLN A 110 2.82 11.97 12.47
N GLY A 111 3.96 11.74 11.84
CA GLY A 111 4.92 10.74 12.26
C GLY A 111 4.90 9.41 11.52
N ALA A 112 5.41 9.37 10.29
CA ALA A 112 6.08 8.17 9.80
C ALA A 112 7.52 8.22 10.28
N SER A 113 7.94 7.27 11.10
CA SER A 113 9.37 7.04 11.35
C SER A 113 9.99 6.55 10.03
N PRO A 114 11.12 7.11 9.58
CA PRO A 114 11.82 6.58 8.43
C PRO A 114 12.42 5.22 8.81
N ILE A 115 11.84 4.15 8.30
CA ILE A 115 12.47 2.83 8.32
C ILE A 115 13.43 2.80 7.14
N GLY A 116 14.67 3.16 7.40
CA GLY A 116 15.73 3.14 6.41
C GLY A 116 17.07 3.27 7.10
N ALA A 117 17.80 2.18 7.13
CA ALA A 117 19.12 1.96 7.66
C ALA A 117 20.10 3.14 7.67
N GLY A 118 20.67 3.41 8.86
CA GLY A 118 22.10 3.60 9.04
C GLY A 118 22.82 4.65 8.19
N HIS A 119 22.47 5.93 8.37
CA HIS A 119 23.46 7.01 8.31
C HIS A 119 22.99 8.09 9.27
N ILE A 120 23.86 8.52 10.19
CA ILE A 120 23.59 9.63 11.10
C ILE A 120 23.65 10.90 10.24
N GLU A 121 22.56 11.23 9.60
CA GLU A 121 22.38 12.50 8.91
C GLU A 121 22.03 13.57 9.94
N GLY A 122 22.55 14.80 9.74
CA GLY A 122 22.25 15.93 10.62
C GLY A 122 20.75 16.23 10.67
N PRO A 123 20.24 16.86 11.76
CA PRO A 123 18.79 17.09 11.97
C PRO A 123 18.11 17.83 10.80
N ASP A 124 18.83 18.70 10.11
CA ASP A 124 18.28 19.47 8.96
C ASP A 124 17.97 18.54 7.77
N ARG A 125 18.85 17.56 7.47
CA ARG A 125 18.61 16.59 6.38
C ARG A 125 17.48 15.61 6.70
N VAL A 126 17.31 15.29 7.98
CA VAL A 126 16.19 14.45 8.42
C VAL A 126 14.85 15.21 8.20
N LEU A 127 14.82 16.49 8.50
CA LEU A 127 13.64 17.34 8.26
C LEU A 127 13.32 17.47 6.76
N GLU A 128 14.34 17.74 5.93
CA GLU A 128 14.19 17.80 4.47
C GLU A 128 13.65 16.47 3.89
N GLY A 129 14.16 15.33 4.39
CA GLY A 129 13.67 14.01 3.99
C GLY A 129 12.20 13.76 4.35
N VAL A 130 11.78 14.18 5.54
CA VAL A 130 10.38 14.06 5.99
C VAL A 130 9.45 14.97 5.16
N GLU A 131 9.87 16.19 4.84
CA GLU A 131 9.08 17.10 4.01
C GLU A 131 8.95 16.58 2.57
N LEU A 132 10.05 16.08 2.01
CA LEU A 132 10.04 15.44 0.68
C LEU A 132 9.09 14.23 0.66
N GLU A 133 9.16 13.37 1.68
CA GLU A 133 8.27 12.21 1.77
C GLU A 133 6.79 12.63 1.85
N ARG A 134 6.46 13.66 2.62
CA ARG A 134 5.10 14.22 2.70
C ARG A 134 4.64 14.75 1.35
N THR A 135 5.50 15.47 0.64
CA THR A 135 5.21 16.03 -0.68
C THR A 135 4.93 14.92 -1.69
N VAL A 136 5.79 13.89 -1.71
CA VAL A 136 5.62 12.72 -2.59
C VAL A 136 4.33 11.95 -2.24
N GLN A 137 4.05 11.75 -0.94
CA GLN A 137 2.84 11.08 -0.49
C GLN A 137 1.57 11.85 -0.89
N ALA A 138 1.58 13.18 -0.76
CA ALA A 138 0.47 14.03 -1.19
C ALA A 138 0.25 13.91 -2.71
N ALA A 139 1.32 13.98 -3.50
CA ALA A 139 1.23 13.83 -4.95
C ALA A 139 0.73 12.44 -5.38
N ILE A 140 1.12 11.37 -4.68
CA ILE A 140 0.63 10.01 -4.88
C ILE A 140 -0.87 9.92 -4.54
N ALA A 141 -1.30 10.52 -3.43
CA ALA A 141 -2.69 10.52 -2.99
C ALA A 141 -3.65 11.19 -3.98
N GLU A 142 -3.16 12.13 -4.77
CA GLU A 142 -3.94 12.82 -5.81
C GLU A 142 -4.02 12.05 -7.15
N LEU A 143 -3.30 10.94 -7.30
CA LEU A 143 -3.44 10.07 -8.48
C LEU A 143 -4.78 9.33 -8.43
N GLU A 144 -5.32 9.03 -9.62
CA GLU A 144 -6.42 8.08 -9.76
C GLU A 144 -6.04 6.72 -9.15
N GLU A 145 -6.98 6.02 -8.51
CA GLU A 145 -6.75 4.77 -7.75
C GLU A 145 -5.92 3.75 -8.53
N ASP A 146 -6.29 3.48 -9.77
CA ASP A 146 -5.62 2.48 -10.61
C ASP A 146 -4.20 2.91 -11.03
N HIS A 147 -3.97 4.21 -11.24
CA HIS A 147 -2.66 4.77 -11.52
C HIS A 147 -1.76 4.75 -10.27
N ARG A 148 -2.34 5.11 -9.12
CA ARG A 148 -1.67 5.05 -7.82
C ARG A 148 -1.18 3.65 -7.51
N LEU A 149 -2.04 2.64 -7.66
CA LEU A 149 -1.69 1.25 -7.37
C LEU A 149 -0.48 0.77 -8.18
N VAL A 150 -0.47 1.00 -9.49
CA VAL A 150 0.64 0.51 -10.32
C VAL A 150 1.96 1.23 -10.06
N VAL A 151 1.93 2.54 -9.72
CA VAL A 151 3.12 3.30 -9.32
C VAL A 151 3.67 2.79 -7.99
N VAL A 152 2.82 2.60 -6.99
CA VAL A 152 3.25 2.10 -5.68
C VAL A 152 3.86 0.70 -5.82
N LEU A 153 3.19 -0.22 -6.52
CA LEU A 153 3.71 -1.57 -6.70
C LEU A 153 5.02 -1.60 -7.50
N ARG A 154 5.19 -0.73 -8.50
CA ARG A 154 6.38 -0.75 -9.37
C ARG A 154 7.54 0.07 -8.81
N ASP A 155 7.28 1.30 -8.38
CA ASP A 155 8.34 2.28 -8.10
C ASP A 155 8.70 2.36 -6.61
N ILE A 156 7.82 1.89 -5.72
CA ILE A 156 8.07 1.84 -4.27
C ILE A 156 8.33 0.41 -3.80
N GLU A 157 7.49 -0.56 -4.20
CA GLU A 157 7.64 -1.96 -3.81
C GLU A 157 8.54 -2.76 -4.77
N GLU A 158 9.04 -2.14 -5.85
CA GLU A 158 10.00 -2.68 -6.82
C GLU A 158 9.57 -4.00 -7.49
N LEU A 159 8.26 -4.27 -7.55
CA LEU A 159 7.74 -5.51 -8.13
C LEU A 159 7.92 -5.57 -9.64
N SER A 160 8.09 -6.78 -10.17
CA SER A 160 8.17 -7.02 -11.62
C SER A 160 6.83 -6.78 -12.30
N TYR A 161 6.84 -6.59 -13.62
CA TYR A 161 5.58 -6.45 -14.38
C TYR A 161 4.70 -7.69 -14.26
N GLU A 162 5.30 -8.87 -14.25
CA GLU A 162 4.60 -10.14 -14.08
C GLU A 162 3.88 -10.19 -12.73
N GLU A 163 4.57 -9.83 -11.64
CA GLU A 163 3.98 -9.79 -10.29
C GLU A 163 2.84 -8.77 -10.23
N ILE A 164 3.01 -7.59 -10.86
CA ILE A 164 1.96 -6.57 -10.90
C ILE A 164 0.75 -7.07 -11.70
N CYS A 165 0.95 -7.78 -12.81
CA CYS A 165 -0.14 -8.42 -13.57
C CYS A 165 -0.89 -9.46 -12.71
N GLU A 166 -0.17 -10.27 -11.93
CA GLU A 166 -0.78 -11.24 -11.01
C GLU A 166 -1.58 -10.57 -9.90
N ILE A 167 -1.07 -9.46 -9.34
CA ILE A 167 -1.74 -8.71 -8.27
C ILE A 167 -2.99 -8.02 -8.77
N THR A 168 -2.89 -7.35 -9.93
CA THR A 168 -3.94 -6.48 -10.45
C THR A 168 -4.94 -7.19 -11.36
N GLY A 169 -4.57 -8.34 -11.92
CA GLY A 169 -5.33 -9.04 -12.96
C GLY A 169 -5.29 -8.35 -14.33
N LEU A 170 -4.42 -7.37 -14.52
CA LEU A 170 -4.33 -6.58 -15.75
C LEU A 170 -3.32 -7.17 -16.73
N PRO A 171 -3.55 -7.06 -18.04
CA PRO A 171 -2.54 -7.37 -19.05
C PRO A 171 -1.32 -6.46 -18.92
N GLU A 172 -0.13 -6.96 -19.24
CA GLU A 172 1.14 -6.22 -19.10
C GLU A 172 1.15 -4.89 -19.89
N GLY A 173 0.58 -4.85 -21.09
CA GLY A 173 0.43 -3.63 -21.87
C GLY A 173 -0.41 -2.56 -21.16
N THR A 174 -1.44 -2.98 -20.39
CA THR A 174 -2.25 -2.09 -19.57
C THR A 174 -1.48 -1.58 -18.35
N VAL A 175 -0.71 -2.46 -17.70
CA VAL A 175 0.16 -2.05 -16.57
C VAL A 175 1.18 -1.01 -17.05
N LYS A 176 1.88 -1.26 -18.17
CA LYS A 176 2.86 -0.32 -18.74
C LYS A 176 2.24 1.03 -19.10
N SER A 177 1.07 1.05 -19.75
CA SER A 177 0.40 2.29 -20.14
C SER A 177 -0.11 3.09 -18.93
N ARG A 178 -0.67 2.41 -17.90
CA ARG A 178 -1.07 3.06 -16.64
C ARG A 178 0.12 3.62 -15.89
N LEU A 179 1.22 2.87 -15.82
CA LEU A 179 2.45 3.32 -15.17
C LEU A 179 3.03 4.56 -15.86
N HIS A 180 3.06 4.59 -17.21
CA HIS A 180 3.51 5.76 -17.94
C HIS A 180 2.67 7.00 -17.62
N ARG A 181 1.33 6.89 -17.64
CA ARG A 181 0.43 7.98 -17.31
C ARG A 181 0.58 8.42 -15.86
N ALA A 182 0.68 7.47 -14.93
CA ALA A 182 0.88 7.74 -13.53
C ALA A 182 2.16 8.52 -13.25
N ARG A 183 3.28 8.13 -13.85
CA ARG A 183 4.56 8.84 -13.73
C ARG A 183 4.52 10.24 -14.32
N SER A 184 3.84 10.42 -15.47
CA SER A 184 3.66 11.75 -16.08
C SER A 184 2.84 12.67 -15.18
N ALA A 185 1.72 12.18 -14.62
CA ALA A 185 0.90 12.94 -13.69
C ALA A 185 1.64 13.26 -12.39
N LEU A 186 2.41 12.30 -11.85
CA LEU A 186 3.21 12.50 -10.63
C LEU A 186 4.28 13.55 -10.85
N LYS A 187 5.00 13.50 -11.98
CA LYS A 187 6.01 14.51 -12.35
C LYS A 187 5.41 15.91 -12.39
N GLU A 188 4.28 16.09 -13.08
CA GLU A 188 3.60 17.39 -13.18
C GLU A 188 3.21 17.95 -11.81
N LYS A 189 2.72 17.10 -10.90
CA LYS A 189 2.33 17.48 -9.54
C LYS A 189 3.53 17.89 -8.69
N LEU A 190 4.63 17.14 -8.75
CA LEU A 190 5.85 17.46 -8.01
C LEU A 190 6.52 18.74 -8.52
N GLU A 191 6.52 18.99 -9.84
CA GLU A 191 7.04 20.24 -10.40
C GLU A 191 6.21 21.47 -9.97
N LYS A 192 4.90 21.31 -9.77
CA LYS A 192 4.03 22.38 -9.25
C LYS A 192 4.25 22.65 -7.76
N SER A 193 4.57 21.62 -6.98
CA SER A 193 4.82 21.75 -5.54
C SER A 193 6.17 22.40 -5.20
N GLN A 194 7.10 22.46 -6.16
CA GLN A 194 8.43 23.08 -5.98
C GLN A 194 8.48 24.55 -6.41
N ARG A 195 7.39 25.12 -6.91
CA ARG A 195 7.25 26.54 -7.31
C ARG A 195 6.53 27.35 -6.26
#